data_aebc3b3e5697d8cf97c18005049dca0a
#
_entry.id   aebc3b3e5697d8cf97c18005049dca0a
#
_cell.length_a   1.000
_cell.length_b   1.000
_cell.length_c   1.000
_cell.angle_alpha   90.00
_cell.angle_beta   90.00
_cell.angle_gamma   90.00
#
_symmetry.space_group_name_H-M   'P 1'
#
loop_
_entity.id
_entity.type
_entity.pdbx_description
1 polymer ?
#
loop_
_entity_poly.entity_id
_entity_poly.type
_entity_poly.pdbx_seq_one_letter_code
_entity_poly.pdbx_strand_id
1 'polypeptide(L)'
;MNGAHQPDQISAIFLDYYQKLFSSSNPKVLVGDLDSIPRAVTVEMNKALTEEFQAWEVESALKQMAPLKTLGPDEMPPLFYQNFWELVRGDVIHDVLIFLNSGTLPNSLNHTFITLIPKTKNPENVTEYRPISL
;
A
#
# COMPACT_ATOMS: atom_id res chain seq x y z
N MET A 1 12.04 38.59 -10.62
CA MET A 1 12.62 37.44 -11.35
C MET A 1 11.56 36.38 -11.42
N ASN A 2 10.97 36.21 -12.59
CA ASN A 2 9.79 35.33 -12.76
C ASN A 2 10.25 33.89 -12.96
N GLY A 3 10.26 33.12 -11.89
CA GLY A 3 10.39 31.65 -11.96
C GLY A 3 9.06 31.01 -12.24
N ALA A 4 8.53 31.17 -13.45
CA ALA A 4 7.47 30.33 -13.95
C ALA A 4 8.09 28.96 -14.29
N HIS A 5 8.23 28.09 -13.28
CA HIS A 5 8.51 26.69 -13.52
C HIS A 5 7.31 26.12 -14.28
N GLN A 6 7.55 25.63 -15.49
CA GLN A 6 6.51 24.95 -16.25
C GLN A 6 6.06 23.72 -15.43
N PRO A 7 4.76 23.40 -15.37
CA PRO A 7 4.22 22.26 -14.59
C PRO A 7 4.99 20.96 -14.83
N ASP A 8 5.46 20.75 -16.06
CA ASP A 8 6.23 19.56 -16.45
C ASP A 8 7.59 19.43 -15.73
N GLN A 9 8.27 20.56 -15.46
CA GLN A 9 9.56 20.55 -14.76
C GLN A 9 9.41 20.22 -13.29
N ILE A 10 8.36 20.74 -12.65
CA ILE A 10 8.05 20.42 -11.24
C ILE A 10 7.71 18.94 -11.11
N SER A 11 6.85 18.43 -11.98
CA SER A 11 6.49 17.01 -12.00
C SER A 11 7.72 16.10 -12.18
N ALA A 12 8.64 16.47 -13.08
CA ALA A 12 9.86 15.71 -13.31
C ALA A 12 10.76 15.64 -12.06
N ILE A 13 10.88 16.73 -11.29
CA ILE A 13 11.66 16.77 -10.05
C ILE A 13 11.08 15.81 -9.00
N PHE A 14 9.74 15.83 -8.81
CA PHE A 14 9.07 14.94 -7.87
C PHE A 14 9.19 13.48 -8.30
N LEU A 15 8.98 13.17 -9.58
CA LEU A 15 9.09 11.82 -10.11
C LEU A 15 10.51 11.26 -9.92
N ASP A 16 11.55 12.00 -10.30
CA ASP A 16 12.95 11.58 -10.13
C ASP A 16 13.29 11.33 -8.67
N TYR A 17 12.87 12.24 -7.78
CA TYR A 17 13.13 12.11 -6.35
C TYR A 17 12.47 10.85 -5.77
N TYR A 18 11.16 10.65 -6.00
CA TYR A 18 10.46 9.52 -5.42
C TYR A 18 10.83 8.19 -6.08
N GLN A 19 11.14 8.18 -7.37
CA GLN A 19 11.65 7.00 -8.05
C GLN A 19 12.96 6.52 -7.43
N LYS A 20 13.87 7.45 -7.12
CA LYS A 20 15.11 7.12 -6.41
C LYS A 20 14.87 6.68 -4.97
N LEU A 21 13.96 7.35 -4.27
CA LEU A 21 13.64 7.04 -2.88
C LEU A 21 13.04 5.65 -2.71
N PHE A 22 12.16 5.24 -3.63
CA PHE A 22 11.48 3.94 -3.58
C PHE A 22 12.23 2.82 -4.32
N SER A 23 13.36 3.13 -4.95
CA SER A 23 14.22 2.12 -5.56
C SER A 23 15.07 1.44 -4.50
N SER A 24 15.12 0.11 -4.53
CA SER A 24 15.96 -0.65 -3.62
C SER A 24 17.45 -0.45 -3.94
N SER A 25 18.25 -0.19 -2.91
CA SER A 25 19.71 -0.20 -3.01
C SER A 25 20.30 -1.61 -3.05
N ASN A 26 19.46 -2.67 -3.01
CA ASN A 26 19.87 -4.08 -2.90
C ASN A 26 20.96 -4.29 -1.84
N PRO A 27 20.72 -3.91 -0.58
CA PRO A 27 21.70 -4.05 0.48
C PRO A 27 22.07 -5.53 0.63
N LYS A 28 23.36 -5.84 0.71
CA LYS A 28 23.82 -7.17 1.06
C LYS A 28 23.46 -7.41 2.53
N VAL A 29 22.55 -8.34 2.78
CA VAL A 29 22.26 -8.80 4.14
C VAL A 29 23.50 -9.55 4.64
N LEU A 30 24.16 -9.02 5.67
CA LEU A 30 25.21 -9.72 6.37
C LEU A 30 24.53 -10.74 7.28
N VAL A 31 24.55 -12.00 6.89
CA VAL A 31 23.89 -13.10 7.63
C VAL A 31 24.33 -13.14 9.09
N GLY A 32 25.59 -12.80 9.37
CA GLY A 32 26.13 -12.73 10.73
C GLY A 32 25.47 -11.69 11.65
N ASP A 33 24.88 -10.62 11.09
CA ASP A 33 24.20 -9.59 11.89
C ASP A 33 22.85 -10.11 12.42
N LEU A 34 22.26 -11.11 11.76
CA LEU A 34 21.00 -11.72 12.17
C LEU A 34 21.17 -12.75 13.29
N ASP A 35 22.36 -13.33 13.47
CA ASP A 35 22.64 -14.33 14.49
C ASP A 35 22.53 -13.77 15.92
N SER A 36 22.68 -12.45 16.08
CA SER A 36 22.52 -11.75 17.35
C SER A 36 21.05 -11.51 17.74
N ILE A 37 20.10 -11.71 16.81
CA ILE A 37 18.68 -11.50 17.06
C ILE A 37 18.06 -12.82 17.51
N PRO A 38 17.50 -12.89 18.74
CA PRO A 38 16.84 -14.10 19.21
C PRO A 38 15.63 -14.44 18.34
N ARG A 39 15.45 -15.73 18.05
CA ARG A 39 14.25 -16.21 17.33
C ARG A 39 13.02 -15.97 18.18
N ALA A 40 12.17 -15.01 17.79
CA ALA A 40 10.90 -14.71 18.46
C ALA A 40 9.73 -15.51 17.87
N VAL A 41 9.83 -15.93 16.58
CA VAL A 41 8.77 -16.68 15.90
C VAL A 41 9.00 -18.16 16.07
N THR A 42 8.04 -18.85 16.71
CA THR A 42 8.06 -20.31 16.86
C THR A 42 7.62 -21.00 15.56
N VAL A 43 7.83 -22.33 15.47
CA VAL A 43 7.38 -23.13 14.33
C VAL A 43 5.86 -23.07 14.20
N GLU A 44 5.14 -23.13 15.32
CA GLU A 44 3.68 -23.06 15.38
C GLU A 44 3.16 -21.70 14.93
N MET A 45 3.79 -20.60 15.39
CA MET A 45 3.47 -19.24 14.92
C MET A 45 3.70 -19.11 13.43
N ASN A 46 4.84 -19.59 12.92
CA ASN A 46 5.15 -19.52 11.50
C ASN A 46 4.16 -20.35 10.68
N LYS A 47 3.76 -21.52 11.16
CA LYS A 47 2.74 -22.34 10.50
C LYS A 47 1.42 -21.58 10.39
N ALA A 48 0.94 -20.98 11.50
CA ALA A 48 -0.29 -20.19 11.49
C ALA A 48 -0.21 -18.97 10.54
N LEU A 49 0.95 -18.32 10.48
CA LEU A 49 1.18 -17.16 9.59
C LEU A 49 1.27 -17.53 8.10
N THR A 50 1.55 -18.80 7.79
CA THR A 50 1.67 -19.29 6.40
C THR A 50 0.50 -20.15 5.95
N GLU A 51 -0.56 -20.27 6.76
CA GLU A 51 -1.80 -20.92 6.34
C GLU A 51 -2.49 -20.13 5.24
N GLU A 52 -3.23 -20.83 4.38
CA GLU A 52 -4.01 -20.19 3.32
C GLU A 52 -5.12 -19.32 3.91
N PHE A 53 -5.25 -18.13 3.34
CA PHE A 53 -6.32 -17.20 3.71
C PHE A 53 -7.70 -17.78 3.39
N GLN A 54 -8.65 -17.50 4.26
CA GLN A 54 -10.01 -18.02 4.19
C GLN A 54 -11.04 -16.92 3.95
N ALA A 55 -12.20 -17.29 3.40
CA ALA A 55 -13.27 -16.35 3.09
C ALA A 55 -13.74 -15.51 4.30
N TRP A 56 -13.79 -16.11 5.49
CA TRP A 56 -14.19 -15.42 6.71
C TRP A 56 -13.21 -14.31 7.15
N GLU A 57 -11.92 -14.43 6.78
CA GLU A 57 -10.91 -13.41 7.07
C GLU A 57 -11.13 -12.17 6.21
N VAL A 58 -11.47 -12.36 4.93
CA VAL A 58 -11.83 -11.26 4.01
C VAL A 58 -13.05 -10.52 4.54
N GLU A 59 -14.10 -11.24 4.94
CA GLU A 59 -15.30 -10.65 5.51
C GLU A 59 -15.02 -9.91 6.81
N SER A 60 -14.22 -10.50 7.70
CA SER A 60 -13.83 -9.90 8.97
C SER A 60 -13.02 -8.62 8.76
N ALA A 61 -12.08 -8.63 7.81
CA ALA A 61 -11.28 -7.46 7.47
C ALA A 61 -12.17 -6.31 6.97
N LEU A 62 -13.10 -6.60 6.05
CA LEU A 62 -14.04 -5.60 5.54
C LEU A 62 -14.90 -4.98 6.65
N LYS A 63 -15.42 -5.79 7.58
CA LYS A 63 -16.23 -5.30 8.71
C LYS A 63 -15.45 -4.41 9.67
N GLN A 64 -14.12 -4.60 9.77
CA GLN A 64 -13.25 -3.79 10.62
C GLN A 64 -12.80 -2.49 9.96
N MET A 65 -12.99 -2.32 8.66
CA MET A 65 -12.62 -1.09 7.96
C MET A 65 -13.55 0.06 8.35
N ALA A 66 -12.95 1.26 8.57
CA ALA A 66 -13.74 2.47 8.78
C ALA A 66 -14.59 2.78 7.53
N PRO A 67 -15.92 2.99 7.69
CA PRO A 67 -16.84 3.12 6.55
C PRO A 67 -16.48 4.21 5.54
N LEU A 68 -16.01 5.35 6.03
CA LEU A 68 -15.66 6.54 5.24
C LEU A 68 -14.14 6.74 5.17
N LYS A 69 -13.40 5.68 4.88
CA LYS A 69 -11.96 5.79 4.63
C LYS A 69 -11.72 6.45 3.27
N THR A 70 -10.52 7.05 3.10
CA THR A 70 -10.10 7.67 1.83
C THR A 70 -10.30 6.71 0.66
N LEU A 71 -10.87 7.26 -0.41
CA LEU A 71 -11.22 6.52 -1.62
C LEU A 71 -9.96 6.14 -2.41
N GLY A 72 -9.94 4.94 -2.94
CA GLY A 72 -8.98 4.51 -3.96
C GLY A 72 -9.38 4.99 -5.36
N PRO A 73 -8.68 4.53 -6.41
CA PRO A 73 -8.98 4.87 -7.80
C PRO A 73 -10.38 4.47 -8.28
N ASP A 74 -11.02 3.52 -7.59
CA ASP A 74 -12.38 3.03 -7.85
C ASP A 74 -13.48 3.95 -7.30
N GLU A 75 -13.09 4.96 -6.49
CA GLU A 75 -14.00 5.89 -5.80
C GLU A 75 -15.03 5.19 -4.90
N MET A 76 -14.83 3.92 -4.55
CA MET A 76 -15.74 3.14 -3.72
C MET A 76 -15.26 3.06 -2.27
N PRO A 77 -16.00 3.65 -1.31
CA PRO A 77 -15.64 3.55 0.11
C PRO A 77 -15.95 2.15 0.65
N PRO A 78 -15.30 1.72 1.75
CA PRO A 78 -15.66 0.48 2.45
C PRO A 78 -17.14 0.36 2.78
N LEU A 79 -17.82 1.48 3.03
CA LEU A 79 -19.26 1.54 3.27
C LEU A 79 -20.09 0.93 2.13
N PHE A 80 -19.65 1.13 0.87
CA PHE A 80 -20.30 0.53 -0.28
C PHE A 80 -20.28 -1.00 -0.17
N TYR A 81 -19.11 -1.59 0.02
CA TYR A 81 -18.94 -3.03 0.16
C TYR A 81 -19.64 -3.58 1.39
N GLN A 82 -19.64 -2.86 2.51
CA GLN A 82 -20.32 -3.25 3.74
C GLN A 82 -21.85 -3.29 3.55
N ASN A 83 -22.44 -2.32 2.85
CA ASN A 83 -23.90 -2.25 2.64
C ASN A 83 -24.39 -3.22 1.57
N PHE A 84 -23.57 -3.48 0.55
CA PHE A 84 -23.95 -4.36 -0.57
C PHE A 84 -23.25 -5.72 -0.51
N TRP A 85 -22.75 -6.11 0.69
CA TRP A 85 -21.96 -7.33 0.86
C TRP A 85 -22.61 -8.57 0.28
N GLU A 86 -23.89 -8.76 0.49
CA GLU A 86 -24.63 -9.93 0.00
C GLU A 86 -24.64 -10.05 -1.54
N LEU A 87 -24.47 -8.92 -2.23
CA LEU A 87 -24.43 -8.90 -3.70
C LEU A 87 -23.00 -9.12 -4.22
N VAL A 88 -21.99 -8.52 -3.57
CA VAL A 88 -20.61 -8.47 -4.10
C VAL A 88 -19.67 -9.49 -3.47
N ARG A 89 -20.07 -10.15 -2.37
CA ARG A 89 -19.18 -11.02 -1.57
C ARG A 89 -18.50 -12.13 -2.39
N GLY A 90 -19.23 -12.70 -3.37
CA GLY A 90 -18.69 -13.80 -4.19
C GLY A 90 -17.46 -13.38 -4.97
N ASP A 91 -17.56 -12.27 -5.68
CA ASP A 91 -16.49 -11.73 -6.52
C ASP A 91 -15.36 -11.19 -5.68
N VAL A 92 -15.68 -10.41 -4.63
CA VAL A 92 -14.65 -9.83 -3.72
C VAL A 92 -13.84 -10.91 -3.02
N ILE A 93 -14.49 -11.93 -2.44
CA ILE A 93 -13.80 -13.03 -1.76
C ILE A 93 -12.93 -13.79 -2.77
N HIS A 94 -13.46 -14.09 -3.95
CA HIS A 94 -12.71 -14.80 -4.98
C HIS A 94 -11.44 -14.07 -5.38
N ASP A 95 -11.54 -12.80 -5.74
CA ASP A 95 -10.40 -12.00 -6.21
C ASP A 95 -9.36 -11.78 -5.11
N VAL A 96 -9.82 -11.49 -3.88
CA VAL A 96 -8.92 -11.29 -2.73
C VAL A 96 -8.17 -12.59 -2.39
N LEU A 97 -8.86 -13.74 -2.36
CA LEU A 97 -8.21 -15.02 -2.04
C LEU A 97 -7.25 -15.46 -3.14
N ILE A 98 -7.57 -15.24 -4.42
CA ILE A 98 -6.62 -15.48 -5.51
C ILE A 98 -5.34 -14.68 -5.28
N PHE A 99 -5.47 -13.38 -5.01
CA PHE A 99 -4.31 -12.53 -4.76
C PHE A 99 -3.52 -12.99 -3.54
N LEU A 100 -4.17 -13.17 -2.39
CA LEU A 100 -3.49 -13.48 -1.13
C LEU A 100 -2.81 -14.85 -1.16
N ASN A 101 -3.46 -15.87 -1.70
CA ASN A 101 -2.93 -17.22 -1.71
C ASN A 101 -1.95 -17.50 -2.88
N SER A 102 -2.07 -16.77 -4.01
CA SER A 102 -1.12 -16.89 -5.12
C SER A 102 0.07 -15.94 -5.02
N GLY A 103 -0.06 -14.86 -4.24
CA GLY A 103 0.93 -13.77 -4.18
C GLY A 103 1.00 -12.93 -5.46
N THR A 104 0.05 -13.10 -6.39
CA THR A 104 0.05 -12.41 -7.69
C THR A 104 -1.04 -11.36 -7.73
N LEU A 105 -0.66 -10.09 -7.66
CA LEU A 105 -1.58 -8.96 -7.80
C LEU A 105 -1.73 -8.60 -9.29
N PRO A 106 -2.95 -8.55 -9.82
CA PRO A 106 -3.17 -8.05 -11.18
C PRO A 106 -2.63 -6.63 -11.34
N ASN A 107 -1.93 -6.36 -12.45
CA ASN A 107 -1.33 -5.05 -12.70
C ASN A 107 -2.36 -3.90 -12.64
N SER A 108 -3.60 -4.16 -13.04
CA SER A 108 -4.71 -3.19 -12.97
C SER A 108 -5.08 -2.77 -11.54
N LEU A 109 -4.81 -3.62 -10.55
CA LEU A 109 -5.09 -3.34 -9.13
C LEU A 109 -3.87 -2.79 -8.37
N ASN A 110 -2.68 -2.83 -9.00
CA ASN A 110 -1.46 -2.32 -8.39
C ASN A 110 -1.20 -0.85 -8.76
N HIS A 111 -2.25 -0.08 -8.91
CA HIS A 111 -2.17 1.36 -9.11
C HIS A 111 -2.65 2.09 -7.87
N THR A 112 -1.94 3.15 -7.52
CA THR A 112 -2.31 4.03 -6.42
C THR A 112 -2.05 5.47 -6.82
N PHE A 113 -2.88 6.38 -6.34
CA PHE A 113 -2.59 7.81 -6.43
C PHE A 113 -1.67 8.22 -5.29
N ILE A 114 -0.61 8.93 -5.63
CA ILE A 114 0.29 9.51 -4.62
C ILE A 114 -0.06 10.97 -4.46
N THR A 115 -0.59 11.32 -3.29
CA THR A 115 -0.86 12.70 -2.91
C THR A 115 0.30 13.24 -2.08
N LEU A 116 0.76 14.44 -2.44
CA LEU A 116 1.88 15.10 -1.77
C LEU A 116 1.36 16.06 -0.70
N ILE A 117 1.61 15.75 0.56
CA ILE A 117 1.20 16.58 1.69
C ILE A 117 2.41 17.39 2.20
N PRO A 118 2.33 18.73 2.25
CA PRO A 118 3.39 19.56 2.80
C PRO A 118 3.67 19.24 4.27
N LYS A 119 4.94 19.11 4.65
CA LYS A 119 5.40 18.99 6.05
C LYS A 119 5.50 20.36 6.74
N THR A 120 5.68 21.42 5.94
CA THR A 120 5.87 22.79 6.39
C THR A 120 4.83 23.70 5.76
N LYS A 121 4.65 24.91 6.30
CA LYS A 121 3.66 25.88 5.81
C LYS A 121 3.99 26.40 4.41
N ASN A 122 5.27 26.56 4.09
CA ASN A 122 5.75 27.03 2.79
C ASN A 122 6.89 26.10 2.29
N PRO A 123 6.57 24.96 1.67
CA PRO A 123 7.58 24.02 1.21
C PRO A 123 8.28 24.56 -0.05
N GLU A 124 9.60 24.56 -0.02
CA GLU A 124 10.46 25.01 -1.14
C GLU A 124 11.18 23.83 -1.82
N ASN A 125 11.30 22.71 -1.09
CA ASN A 125 12.02 21.52 -1.55
C ASN A 125 11.12 20.27 -1.60
N VAL A 126 11.44 19.36 -2.51
CA VAL A 126 10.70 18.08 -2.65
C VAL A 126 10.75 17.23 -1.37
N THR A 127 11.81 17.33 -0.58
CA THR A 127 11.98 16.63 0.70
C THR A 127 11.01 17.09 1.79
N GLU A 128 10.38 18.24 1.61
CA GLU A 128 9.43 18.83 2.56
C GLU A 128 7.99 18.36 2.31
N TYR A 129 7.80 17.41 1.40
CA TYR A 129 6.53 16.75 1.16
C TYR A 129 6.54 15.31 1.68
N ARG A 130 5.36 14.82 2.09
CA ARG A 130 5.09 13.41 2.41
C ARG A 130 4.28 12.81 1.29
N PRO A 131 4.75 11.74 0.65
CA PRO A 131 3.91 10.98 -0.27
C PRO A 131 2.92 10.14 0.56
N ILE A 132 1.65 10.28 0.27
CA ILE A 132 0.58 9.46 0.85
C ILE A 132 -0.07 8.71 -0.31
N SER A 133 -0.10 7.39 -0.18
CA SER A 133 -0.80 6.50 -1.11
C SER A 133 -2.29 6.46 -0.77
N LEU A 134 -3.13 6.67 -1.77
CA LEU A 134 -4.58 6.65 -1.68
C LEU A 134 -5.14 5.41 -2.36
#